data_5c49d3899e810081ca6453d510eefea4
#
_entry.id   5c49d3899e810081ca6453d510eefea4
#
_cell.length_a   1.000
_cell.length_b   1.000
_cell.length_c   1.000
_cell.angle_alpha   90.00
_cell.angle_beta   90.00
_cell.angle_gamma   90.00
#
_symmetry.space_group_name_H-M   'P 1'
#
loop_
_entity.id
_entity.type
_entity.pdbx_description
1 polymer ?
#
loop_
_entity_poly.entity_id
_entity_poly.type
_entity_poly.pdbx_seq_one_letter_code
_entity_poly.pdbx_strand_id
1 'polypeptide(L)'
;MLRGDVVVANLDPTIGVEIKKTRPVIVVSNDSINQLGQLVVVVPLTKNTAHLSPSHAVIPKGVARLTVTSKAVTEQIKAVDKHRLVKRLGSLPSAHLAQVERALKNTLAFP
;
A
#
# COMPACT_ATOMS: atom_id res chain seq x y z
N MET A 1 4.07 -13.87 0.61
CA MET A 1 3.70 -12.46 0.76
C MET A 1 3.00 -12.29 2.09
N LEU A 2 3.46 -11.35 2.89
CA LEU A 2 2.96 -11.11 4.24
C LEU A 2 2.46 -9.68 4.39
N ARG A 3 1.64 -9.47 5.42
CA ARG A 3 1.19 -8.15 5.82
C ARG A 3 2.40 -7.25 6.10
N GLY A 4 2.40 -6.05 5.53
CA GLY A 4 3.52 -5.12 5.62
C GLY A 4 4.52 -5.23 4.48
N ASP A 5 4.40 -6.23 3.62
CA ASP A 5 5.26 -6.31 2.45
C ASP A 5 4.92 -5.20 1.46
N VAL A 6 5.96 -4.68 0.80
CA VAL A 6 5.83 -3.75 -0.32
C VAL A 6 6.04 -4.54 -1.60
N VAL A 7 5.07 -4.49 -2.48
CA VAL A 7 5.02 -5.29 -3.71
C VAL A 7 4.73 -4.37 -4.88
N VAL A 8 5.30 -4.64 -6.04
CA VAL A 8 4.92 -3.95 -7.26
C VAL A 8 3.66 -4.61 -7.81
N ALA A 9 2.62 -3.83 -8.07
CA ALA A 9 1.35 -4.32 -8.57
C ALA A 9 0.90 -3.53 -9.79
N ASN A 10 0.27 -4.23 -10.73
CA ASN A 10 -0.39 -3.60 -11.87
C ASN A 10 -1.82 -3.22 -11.45
N LEU A 11 -2.08 -1.93 -11.34
CA LEU A 11 -3.38 -1.42 -10.88
C LEU A 11 -4.33 -1.09 -12.02
N ASP A 12 -3.89 -1.14 -13.28
CA ASP A 12 -4.76 -0.92 -14.42
C ASP A 12 -5.63 -2.15 -14.72
N PRO A 13 -6.85 -1.97 -15.22
CA PRO A 13 -7.51 -0.69 -15.51
C PRO A 13 -8.07 -0.04 -14.24
N THR A 14 -8.08 1.30 -14.23
CA THR A 14 -8.63 2.11 -13.13
C THR A 14 -9.64 3.12 -13.69
N ILE A 15 -10.39 3.76 -12.78
CA ILE A 15 -11.43 4.72 -13.14
C ILE A 15 -11.13 6.06 -12.48
N GLY A 16 -11.23 7.15 -13.25
CA GLY A 16 -11.15 8.50 -12.73
C GLY A 16 -9.81 8.81 -12.08
N VAL A 17 -9.87 9.26 -10.82
CA VAL A 17 -8.70 9.72 -10.06
C VAL A 17 -7.95 8.61 -9.33
N GLU A 18 -8.35 7.36 -9.51
CA GLU A 18 -7.64 6.23 -8.91
C GLU A 18 -6.20 6.19 -9.39
N ILE A 19 -5.30 5.80 -8.49
CA ILE A 19 -3.87 5.63 -8.83
C ILE A 19 -3.73 4.50 -9.86
N LYS A 20 -3.03 4.79 -10.94
CA LYS A 20 -2.95 3.93 -12.14
C LYS A 20 -1.60 3.27 -12.27
N LYS A 21 -1.50 2.39 -13.27
CA LYS A 21 -0.26 1.78 -13.74
C LYS A 21 0.32 0.78 -12.75
N THR A 22 1.52 0.35 -13.05
CA THR A 22 2.31 -0.54 -12.19
C THR A 22 3.02 0.30 -11.15
N ARG A 23 2.73 0.05 -9.88
CA ARG A 23 3.23 0.85 -8.76
C ARG A 23 3.52 -0.01 -7.54
N PRO A 24 4.40 0.44 -6.65
CA PRO A 24 4.51 -0.17 -5.34
C PRO A 24 3.22 -0.01 -4.55
N VAL A 25 2.83 -1.06 -3.87
CA VAL A 25 1.69 -1.08 -2.95
C VAL A 25 2.11 -1.76 -1.65
N ILE A 26 1.42 -1.44 -0.56
CA ILE A 26 1.65 -2.09 0.73
C ILE A 26 0.54 -3.11 0.95
N VAL A 27 0.90 -4.36 1.25
CA VAL A 27 -0.07 -5.39 1.64
C VAL A 27 -0.51 -5.12 3.07
N VAL A 28 -1.79 -4.86 3.27
CA VAL A 28 -2.35 -4.52 4.59
C VAL A 28 -3.33 -5.56 5.11
N SER A 29 -3.74 -6.51 4.27
CA SER A 29 -4.61 -7.61 4.71
C SER A 29 -3.89 -8.55 5.65
N ASN A 30 -4.63 -9.25 6.50
CA ASN A 30 -4.05 -10.21 7.42
C ASN A 30 -3.48 -11.41 6.66
N ASP A 31 -2.57 -12.13 7.32
CA ASP A 31 -1.82 -13.20 6.66
C ASP A 31 -2.69 -14.42 6.31
N SER A 32 -3.79 -14.65 7.01
CA SER A 32 -4.73 -15.70 6.63
C SER A 32 -5.33 -15.43 5.25
N ILE A 33 -5.75 -14.18 5.01
CA ILE A 33 -6.24 -13.76 3.70
C ILE A 33 -5.13 -13.85 2.67
N ASN A 34 -3.93 -13.38 3.01
CA ASN A 34 -2.80 -13.35 2.09
C ASN A 34 -2.37 -14.74 1.63
N GLN A 35 -2.54 -15.74 2.49
CA GLN A 35 -2.10 -17.12 2.21
C GLN A 35 -3.16 -17.96 1.52
N LEU A 36 -4.41 -17.81 1.91
CA LEU A 36 -5.48 -18.72 1.51
C LEU A 36 -6.35 -18.18 0.38
N GLY A 37 -6.43 -16.85 0.21
CA GLY A 37 -7.33 -16.25 -0.77
C GLY A 37 -6.68 -15.99 -2.12
N GLN A 38 -7.52 -15.64 -3.08
CA GLN A 38 -7.09 -15.13 -4.38
C GLN A 38 -6.87 -13.62 -4.37
N LEU A 39 -7.43 -12.94 -3.37
CA LEU A 39 -7.36 -11.49 -3.22
C LEU A 39 -6.44 -11.13 -2.07
N VAL A 40 -5.81 -9.96 -2.19
CA VAL A 40 -5.13 -9.29 -1.09
C VAL A 40 -5.60 -7.86 -1.04
N VAL A 41 -5.56 -7.25 0.15
CA VAL A 41 -5.92 -5.83 0.31
C VAL A 41 -4.64 -5.02 0.36
N VAL A 42 -4.57 -4.00 -0.47
CA VAL A 42 -3.37 -3.19 -0.63
C VAL A 42 -3.67 -1.70 -0.51
N VAL A 43 -2.65 -0.94 -0.13
CA VAL A 43 -2.65 0.52 -0.12
C VAL A 43 -1.61 0.98 -1.14
N PRO A 44 -2.01 1.76 -2.15
CA PRO A 44 -1.06 2.26 -3.14
C PRO A 44 -0.09 3.28 -2.58
N LEU A 45 1.12 3.28 -3.13
CA LEU A 45 2.14 4.30 -2.87
C LEU A 45 2.26 5.21 -4.08
N THR A 46 2.43 6.50 -3.84
CA THR A 46 2.71 7.47 -4.90
C THR A 46 3.92 8.31 -4.52
N LYS A 47 4.71 8.69 -5.53
CA LYS A 47 5.85 9.58 -5.34
C LYS A 47 5.44 11.04 -5.17
N ASN A 48 4.19 11.40 -5.45
CA ASN A 48 3.68 12.74 -5.25
C ASN A 48 3.34 12.94 -3.77
N THR A 49 4.23 13.62 -3.04
CA THR A 49 4.08 13.87 -1.61
C THR A 49 3.67 15.31 -1.29
N ALA A 50 3.19 16.06 -2.29
CA ALA A 50 2.92 17.49 -2.17
C ALA A 50 1.79 17.82 -1.18
N HIS A 51 0.77 16.99 -1.09
CA HIS A 51 -0.39 17.24 -0.23
C HIS A 51 -0.55 16.07 0.74
N LEU A 52 -0.30 16.32 2.02
CA LEU A 52 -0.41 15.30 3.06
C LEU A 52 -1.64 15.55 3.91
N SER A 53 -2.28 14.48 4.34
CA SER A 53 -3.45 14.51 5.23
C SER A 53 -3.31 13.40 6.29
N PRO A 54 -4.20 13.37 7.29
CA PRO A 54 -4.19 12.26 8.27
C PRO A 54 -4.45 10.87 7.66
N SER A 55 -4.92 10.80 6.41
CA SER A 55 -5.10 9.54 5.67
C SER A 55 -3.85 9.10 4.93
N HIS A 56 -2.73 9.81 5.10
CA HIS A 56 -1.48 9.50 4.41
C HIS A 56 -0.37 9.13 5.39
N ALA A 57 0.56 8.31 4.95
CA ALA A 57 1.78 8.01 5.68
C ALA A 57 2.96 8.13 4.71
N VAL A 58 3.99 8.86 5.11
CA VAL A 58 5.19 9.04 4.27
C VAL A 58 6.17 7.91 4.55
N ILE A 59 6.59 7.24 3.50
CA ILE A 59 7.59 6.18 3.56
C ILE A 59 8.86 6.68 2.87
N PRO A 60 9.97 6.85 3.62
CA PRO A 60 11.20 7.40 3.05
C PRO A 60 11.82 6.50 1.99
N LYS A 61 12.52 7.12 1.05
CA LYS A 61 13.39 6.42 0.11
C LYS A 61 14.32 5.46 0.87
N GLY A 62 14.49 4.27 0.34
CA GLY A 62 15.34 3.23 0.92
C GLY A 62 14.61 2.27 1.84
N VAL A 63 13.50 2.67 2.45
CA VAL A 63 12.68 1.78 3.24
C VAL A 63 11.98 0.80 2.30
N ALA A 64 12.01 -0.50 2.64
CA ALA A 64 11.45 -1.57 1.81
C ALA A 64 11.92 -1.50 0.34
N ARG A 65 13.16 -1.06 0.14
CA ARG A 65 13.80 -0.89 -1.18
C ARG A 65 13.09 0.09 -2.11
N LEU A 66 12.32 1.03 -1.57
CA LEU A 66 11.74 2.09 -2.38
C LEU A 66 12.83 2.98 -2.94
N THR A 67 12.73 3.32 -4.21
CA THR A 67 13.73 4.16 -4.88
C THR A 67 13.46 5.65 -4.74
N VAL A 68 12.30 6.00 -4.20
CA VAL A 68 11.89 7.39 -4.03
C VAL A 68 10.98 7.47 -2.79
N THR A 69 11.10 8.57 -2.03
CA THR A 69 10.18 8.83 -0.92
C THR A 69 8.76 8.88 -1.46
N SER A 70 7.87 8.15 -0.81
CA SER A 70 6.50 7.94 -1.29
C SER A 70 5.51 8.18 -0.16
N LYS A 71 4.25 8.44 -0.52
CA LYS A 71 3.18 8.46 0.47
C LYS A 71 2.21 7.31 0.22
N ALA A 72 1.80 6.67 1.29
CA ALA A 72 0.74 5.69 1.27
C ALA A 72 -0.60 6.42 1.24
N VAL A 73 -1.42 6.12 0.24
CA VAL A 73 -2.70 6.78 0.02
C VAL A 73 -3.78 5.83 0.51
N THR A 74 -4.09 5.90 1.81
CA THR A 74 -4.98 4.90 2.42
C THR A 74 -6.44 5.04 1.99
N GLU A 75 -6.85 6.21 1.51
CA GLU A 75 -8.20 6.37 0.95
C GLU A 75 -8.39 5.62 -0.38
N GLN A 76 -7.31 5.14 -0.97
CA GLN A 76 -7.36 4.29 -2.16
C GLN A 76 -7.11 2.81 -1.85
N ILE A 77 -7.31 2.42 -0.60
CA ILE A 77 -7.25 1.01 -0.22
C ILE A 77 -8.18 0.19 -1.10
N LYS A 78 -7.70 -0.95 -1.59
CA LYS A 78 -8.49 -1.80 -2.47
C LYS A 78 -8.06 -3.25 -2.39
N ALA A 79 -8.99 -4.14 -2.73
CA ALA A 79 -8.68 -5.54 -2.94
C ALA A 79 -8.21 -5.73 -4.38
N VAL A 80 -7.14 -6.47 -4.56
CA VAL A 80 -6.63 -6.82 -5.89
C VAL A 80 -6.42 -8.33 -5.99
N ASP A 81 -6.58 -8.86 -7.19
CA ASP A 81 -6.25 -10.25 -7.47
C ASP A 81 -4.74 -10.43 -7.39
N LYS A 82 -4.29 -11.56 -6.83
CA LYS A 82 -2.86 -11.86 -6.71
C LYS A 82 -2.13 -11.87 -8.05
N HIS A 83 -2.83 -12.12 -9.16
CA HIS A 83 -2.23 -12.08 -10.49
C HIS A 83 -1.76 -10.67 -10.89
N ARG A 84 -2.26 -9.63 -10.21
CA ARG A 84 -1.80 -8.26 -10.44
C ARG A 84 -0.46 -7.96 -9.77
N LEU A 85 0.02 -8.83 -8.89
CA LEU A 85 1.27 -8.63 -8.17
C LEU A 85 2.43 -9.12 -9.03
N VAL A 86 3.41 -8.22 -9.25
CA VAL A 86 4.53 -8.47 -10.16
C VAL A 86 5.74 -8.99 -9.41
N LYS A 87 6.14 -8.28 -8.34
CA LYS A 87 7.29 -8.71 -7.54
C LYS A 87 7.29 -8.05 -6.18
N ARG A 88 7.86 -8.74 -5.19
CA ARG A 88 8.07 -8.20 -3.85
C ARG A 88 9.34 -7.34 -3.84
N LEU A 89 9.25 -6.14 -3.24
CA LEU A 89 10.41 -5.27 -3.05
C LEU A 89 11.06 -5.49 -1.68
N GLY A 90 10.27 -5.50 -0.63
CA GLY A 90 10.76 -5.65 0.73
C GLY A 90 9.61 -5.60 1.73
N SER A 91 9.94 -5.41 3.00
CA SER A 91 8.95 -5.29 4.09
C SER A 91 9.09 -3.95 4.78
N LEU A 92 7.97 -3.38 5.20
CA LEU A 92 8.00 -2.18 6.04
C LEU A 92 8.48 -2.56 7.44
N PRO A 93 9.41 -1.79 8.02
CA PRO A 93 9.66 -1.86 9.46
C PRO A 93 8.39 -1.59 10.25
N SER A 94 8.28 -2.18 11.43
CA SER A 94 7.06 -2.09 12.25
C SER A 94 6.62 -0.66 12.55
N ALA A 95 7.57 0.27 12.72
CA ALA A 95 7.26 1.67 12.96
C ALA A 95 6.54 2.32 11.77
N HIS A 96 6.96 1.99 10.55
CA HIS A 96 6.31 2.52 9.35
C HIS A 96 4.95 1.86 9.11
N LEU A 97 4.85 0.56 9.37
CA LEU A 97 3.56 -0.12 9.27
C LEU A 97 2.56 0.46 10.27
N ALA A 98 2.99 0.80 11.49
CA ALA A 98 2.14 1.45 12.48
C ALA A 98 1.62 2.82 11.99
N GLN A 99 2.45 3.58 11.27
CA GLN A 99 2.01 4.84 10.67
C GLN A 99 0.94 4.63 9.59
N VAL A 100 1.09 3.60 8.76
CA VAL A 100 0.09 3.24 7.77
C VAL A 100 -1.22 2.80 8.44
N GLU A 101 -1.13 2.02 9.51
CA GLU A 101 -2.30 1.60 10.28
C GLU A 101 -3.04 2.79 10.88
N ARG A 102 -2.31 3.77 11.42
CA ARG A 102 -2.92 5.00 11.95
C ARG A 102 -3.66 5.77 10.86
N ALA A 103 -3.03 5.90 9.68
CA ALA A 103 -3.66 6.57 8.54
C ALA A 103 -4.92 5.82 8.09
N LEU A 104 -4.89 4.49 8.08
CA LEU A 104 -6.07 3.67 7.76
C LEU A 104 -7.19 3.87 8.78
N LYS A 105 -6.87 3.93 10.06
CA LYS A 105 -7.88 4.20 11.09
C LYS A 105 -8.55 5.55 10.87
N ASN A 106 -7.78 6.56 10.47
CA ASN A 106 -8.34 7.88 10.14
C ASN A 106 -9.25 7.81 8.92
N THR A 107 -8.82 7.13 7.89
CA THR A 107 -9.60 6.98 6.64
C THR A 107 -10.91 6.25 6.88
N LEU A 108 -10.88 5.17 7.67
CA LEU A 108 -12.02 4.28 7.90
C LEU A 108 -12.80 4.65 9.15
N ALA A 109 -12.36 5.67 9.90
CA ALA A 109 -12.98 6.13 11.13
C ALA A 109 -13.06 5.03 12.20
N PHE A 110 -12.05 4.18 12.29
CA PHE A 110 -11.95 3.21 13.38
C PHE A 110 -11.36 3.88 14.63
N PRO A 111 -11.81 3.46 15.82
CA PRO A 111 -11.27 3.98 17.08
C PRO A 111 -9.80 3.60 17.29
#